data_a62b633bad36e10759c552737d62a666
#
_entry.id   a62b633bad36e10759c552737d62a666
#
_cell.length_a   1.000
_cell.length_b   1.000
_cell.length_c   1.000
_cell.angle_alpha   90.00
_cell.angle_beta   90.00
_cell.angle_gamma   90.00
#
_symmetry.space_group_name_H-M   'P 1'
#
loop_
_entity.id
_entity.type
_entity.pdbx_description
1 polymer ?
#
loop_
_entity_poly.entity_id
_entity_poly.type
_entity_poly.pdbx_seq_one_letter_code
_entity_poly.pdbx_strand_id
1 'polypeptide(L)'
;MAENSVIISAEEEAKLLKPIDEYVEKIQKKIDALRVDGSDKVNDLKNQIAIAKENKNLSKAQRDKIIENSKKELENAKKVEANNKEEIKKLIAEAEDYLAKHYKKDYYDVVNNSCKAAKAEENSRYEKVKADLKSEHQKKIASLKDAEEIKAEKYVLKNKLFDAQMAHESRMQEIKDRRHEAFMHKYHLIDLLRTSKFTFPQQRAQKLENYRYSFNLSQFLYKNGLYIVIILIFIALCIITPIVKNTQLLTVTNILNILQQASPRMFLALGVAGLILLTGTDLSVGRMVGMGMVTATIIMHNGINTG
;
A
#
# COMPACT_ATOMS: atom_id res chain seq x y z
N MET A 1 29.80 -22.83 0.77
CA MET A 1 29.37 -23.76 1.81
C MET A 1 28.32 -23.09 2.61
N ALA A 2 27.09 -23.35 2.31
CA ALA A 2 25.97 -23.11 3.22
C ALA A 2 24.67 -23.33 2.48
N GLU A 3 24.22 -24.51 2.44
CA GLU A 3 22.86 -24.81 2.01
C GLU A 3 22.21 -25.67 3.06
N ASN A 4 21.82 -25.01 4.14
CA ASN A 4 20.69 -25.42 4.93
C ASN A 4 19.76 -24.22 4.99
N SER A 5 19.20 -23.85 3.84
CA SER A 5 18.13 -22.87 3.80
C SER A 5 16.87 -23.56 4.30
N VAL A 6 16.45 -23.22 5.51
CA VAL A 6 15.14 -23.61 6.09
C VAL A 6 13.97 -23.08 5.20
N ILE A 7 14.31 -22.25 4.24
CA ILE A 7 13.36 -21.78 3.21
C ILE A 7 13.18 -22.89 2.18
N ILE A 8 11.94 -23.21 1.89
CA ILE A 8 11.55 -24.16 0.86
C ILE A 8 12.26 -23.82 -0.47
N SER A 9 12.82 -24.82 -1.13
CA SER A 9 13.48 -24.62 -2.43
C SER A 9 12.47 -24.18 -3.50
N ALA A 10 12.94 -23.49 -4.54
CA ALA A 10 12.07 -23.08 -5.66
C ALA A 10 11.38 -24.26 -6.34
N GLU A 11 12.04 -25.43 -6.37
CA GLU A 11 11.46 -26.64 -6.95
C GLU A 11 10.32 -27.22 -6.09
N GLU A 12 10.48 -27.20 -4.77
CA GLU A 12 9.43 -27.63 -3.86
C GLU A 12 8.24 -26.67 -3.88
N GLU A 13 8.52 -25.38 -3.94
CA GLU A 13 7.47 -24.35 -4.07
C GLU A 13 6.69 -24.53 -5.37
N ALA A 14 7.37 -24.73 -6.50
CA ALA A 14 6.73 -25.00 -7.78
C ALA A 14 5.85 -26.27 -7.75
N LYS A 15 6.27 -27.33 -7.03
CA LYS A 15 5.46 -28.53 -6.85
C LYS A 15 4.18 -28.27 -6.05
N LEU A 16 4.24 -27.39 -5.05
CA LEU A 16 3.05 -27.04 -4.25
C LEU A 16 2.08 -26.14 -5.04
N LEU A 17 2.60 -25.24 -5.89
CA LEU A 17 1.78 -24.33 -6.70
C LEU A 17 1.16 -25.02 -7.91
N LYS A 18 1.85 -25.97 -8.52
CA LYS A 18 1.45 -26.61 -9.77
C LYS A 18 -0.02 -27.06 -9.80
N PRO A 19 -0.55 -27.82 -8.83
CA PRO A 19 -1.96 -28.25 -8.86
C PRO A 19 -2.95 -27.07 -8.75
N ILE A 20 -2.56 -25.99 -8.10
CA ILE A 20 -3.38 -24.79 -7.93
C ILE A 20 -3.40 -24.00 -9.24
N ASP A 21 -2.25 -23.79 -9.83
CA ASP A 21 -2.09 -23.04 -11.08
C ASP A 21 -2.77 -23.78 -12.25
N GLU A 22 -2.58 -25.09 -12.36
CA GLU A 22 -3.25 -25.91 -13.38
C GLU A 22 -4.77 -25.87 -13.27
N TYR A 23 -5.31 -25.88 -12.04
CA TYR A 23 -6.75 -25.76 -11.82
C TYR A 23 -7.29 -24.38 -12.25
N VAL A 24 -6.62 -23.31 -11.85
CA VAL A 24 -6.99 -21.93 -12.22
C VAL A 24 -6.88 -21.72 -13.72
N GLU A 25 -5.79 -22.18 -14.35
CA GLU A 25 -5.58 -22.10 -15.81
C GLU A 25 -6.69 -22.82 -16.59
N LYS A 26 -7.11 -24.00 -16.11
CA LYS A 26 -8.21 -24.75 -16.72
C LYS A 26 -9.53 -23.95 -16.67
N ILE A 27 -9.82 -23.32 -15.55
CA ILE A 27 -11.03 -22.50 -15.42
C ILE A 27 -10.90 -21.22 -16.25
N GLN A 28 -9.73 -20.58 -16.25
CA GLN A 28 -9.48 -19.41 -17.07
C GLN A 28 -9.73 -19.68 -18.56
N LYS A 29 -9.20 -20.80 -19.11
CA LYS A 29 -9.46 -21.20 -20.49
C LYS A 29 -10.96 -21.33 -20.81
N LYS A 30 -11.77 -21.85 -19.87
CA LYS A 30 -13.23 -21.90 -20.04
C LYS A 30 -13.85 -20.51 -20.03
N ILE A 31 -13.43 -19.66 -19.10
CA ILE A 31 -13.93 -18.26 -19.01
C ILE A 31 -13.59 -17.49 -20.29
N ASP A 32 -12.37 -17.66 -20.82
CA ASP A 32 -11.94 -16.97 -22.02
C ASP A 32 -12.72 -17.45 -23.26
N ALA A 33 -13.00 -18.75 -23.37
CA ALA A 33 -13.88 -19.27 -24.42
C ALA A 33 -15.30 -18.66 -24.33
N LEU A 34 -15.88 -18.57 -23.14
CA LEU A 34 -17.20 -17.93 -22.93
C LEU A 34 -17.17 -16.42 -23.23
N ARG A 35 -16.04 -15.75 -23.00
CA ARG A 35 -15.87 -14.32 -23.35
C ARG A 35 -15.81 -14.13 -24.87
N VAL A 36 -15.06 -14.97 -25.57
CA VAL A 36 -14.96 -14.92 -27.05
C VAL A 36 -16.35 -15.09 -27.68
N ASP A 37 -17.10 -16.12 -27.24
CA ASP A 37 -18.45 -16.38 -27.78
C ASP A 37 -19.49 -15.35 -27.35
N GLY A 38 -19.25 -14.61 -26.26
CA GLY A 38 -20.15 -13.62 -25.69
C GLY A 38 -19.74 -12.18 -25.98
N SER A 39 -18.94 -11.61 -25.06
CA SER A 39 -18.62 -10.17 -25.08
C SER A 39 -17.82 -9.71 -26.29
N ASP A 40 -16.91 -10.55 -26.77
CA ASP A 40 -16.05 -10.17 -27.89
C ASP A 40 -16.83 -10.18 -29.18
N LYS A 41 -17.67 -11.20 -29.40
CA LYS A 41 -18.59 -11.25 -30.54
C LYS A 41 -19.58 -10.07 -30.56
N VAL A 42 -20.10 -9.67 -29.38
CA VAL A 42 -20.96 -8.49 -29.25
C VAL A 42 -20.20 -7.21 -29.62
N ASN A 43 -18.95 -7.08 -29.20
CA ASN A 43 -18.11 -5.93 -29.52
C ASN A 43 -17.74 -5.89 -31.02
N ASP A 44 -17.42 -7.03 -31.60
CA ASP A 44 -17.12 -7.14 -33.04
C ASP A 44 -18.34 -6.74 -33.89
N LEU A 45 -19.53 -7.21 -33.54
CA LEU A 45 -20.76 -6.82 -34.25
C LEU A 45 -21.06 -5.33 -34.09
N LYS A 46 -20.82 -4.72 -32.92
CA LYS A 46 -20.94 -3.26 -32.75
C LYS A 46 -19.92 -2.51 -33.60
N ASN A 47 -18.67 -2.98 -33.66
CA ASN A 47 -17.65 -2.39 -34.51
C ASN A 47 -18.00 -2.51 -36.00
N GLN A 48 -18.50 -3.66 -36.43
CA GLN A 48 -18.97 -3.85 -37.81
C GLN A 48 -20.10 -2.85 -38.19
N ILE A 49 -21.04 -2.66 -37.27
CA ILE A 49 -22.14 -1.68 -37.48
C ILE A 49 -21.57 -0.25 -37.55
N ALA A 50 -20.57 0.10 -36.71
CA ALA A 50 -19.94 1.41 -36.76
C ALA A 50 -19.16 1.62 -38.06
N ILE A 51 -18.36 0.66 -38.46
CA ILE A 51 -17.58 0.68 -39.72
C ILE A 51 -18.53 0.79 -40.93
N ALA A 52 -19.60 0.00 -40.96
CA ALA A 52 -20.59 0.05 -42.07
C ALA A 52 -21.28 1.42 -42.19
N LYS A 53 -21.54 2.11 -41.04
CA LYS A 53 -22.12 3.46 -41.06
C LYS A 53 -21.17 4.51 -41.64
N GLU A 54 -19.88 4.40 -41.35
CA GLU A 54 -18.87 5.38 -41.76
C GLU A 54 -18.31 5.10 -43.16
N ASN A 55 -18.50 3.90 -43.70
CA ASN A 55 -17.93 3.52 -44.98
C ASN A 55 -18.65 4.22 -46.15
N LYS A 56 -17.97 5.22 -46.71
CA LYS A 56 -18.49 6.03 -47.85
C LYS A 56 -18.43 5.26 -49.18
N ASN A 57 -17.70 4.15 -49.27
CA ASN A 57 -17.57 3.37 -50.51
C ASN A 57 -18.76 2.44 -50.78
N LEU A 58 -19.61 2.22 -49.79
CA LEU A 58 -20.81 1.39 -49.91
C LEU A 58 -22.01 2.23 -50.30
N SER A 59 -22.89 1.69 -51.18
CA SER A 59 -24.18 2.30 -51.45
C SER A 59 -25.08 2.29 -50.21
N LYS A 60 -26.06 3.20 -50.13
CA LYS A 60 -26.99 3.27 -49.00
C LYS A 60 -27.72 1.94 -48.76
N ALA A 61 -28.20 1.31 -49.82
CA ALA A 61 -28.91 0.02 -49.74
C ALA A 61 -28.01 -1.12 -49.19
N GLN A 62 -26.73 -1.14 -49.60
CA GLN A 62 -25.77 -2.11 -49.07
C GLN A 62 -25.44 -1.89 -47.60
N ARG A 63 -25.25 -0.63 -47.18
CA ARG A 63 -25.05 -0.26 -45.78
C ARG A 63 -26.21 -0.67 -44.89
N ASP A 64 -27.45 -0.31 -45.30
CA ASP A 64 -28.66 -0.60 -44.53
C ASP A 64 -28.84 -2.12 -44.35
N LYS A 65 -28.56 -2.91 -45.41
CA LYS A 65 -28.63 -4.37 -45.36
C LYS A 65 -27.60 -4.98 -44.41
N ILE A 66 -26.36 -4.51 -44.42
CA ILE A 66 -25.31 -4.95 -43.48
C ILE A 66 -25.70 -4.60 -42.04
N ILE A 67 -26.14 -3.36 -41.80
CA ILE A 67 -26.54 -2.89 -40.49
C ILE A 67 -27.76 -3.68 -39.97
N GLU A 68 -28.74 -3.99 -40.80
CA GLU A 68 -29.91 -4.77 -40.38
C GLU A 68 -29.52 -6.21 -40.00
N ASN A 69 -28.71 -6.88 -40.81
CA ASN A 69 -28.25 -8.22 -40.51
C ASN A 69 -27.41 -8.25 -39.23
N SER A 70 -26.41 -7.35 -39.10
CA SER A 70 -25.60 -7.26 -37.90
C SER A 70 -26.38 -6.90 -36.64
N LYS A 71 -27.48 -6.14 -36.75
CA LYS A 71 -28.38 -5.87 -35.61
C LYS A 71 -29.15 -7.10 -35.17
N LYS A 72 -29.66 -7.92 -36.10
CA LYS A 72 -30.34 -9.18 -35.78
C LYS A 72 -29.38 -10.16 -35.07
N GLU A 73 -28.13 -10.29 -35.58
CA GLU A 73 -27.11 -11.09 -34.96
C GLU A 73 -26.68 -10.56 -33.58
N LEU A 74 -26.62 -9.22 -33.43
CA LEU A 74 -26.30 -8.57 -32.18
C LEU A 74 -27.33 -8.85 -31.07
N GLU A 75 -28.61 -8.91 -31.39
CA GLU A 75 -29.65 -9.29 -30.41
C GLU A 75 -29.49 -10.71 -29.93
N ASN A 76 -29.17 -11.65 -30.81
CA ASN A 76 -28.89 -13.03 -30.43
C ASN A 76 -27.57 -13.13 -29.62
N ALA A 77 -26.52 -12.45 -30.06
CA ALA A 77 -25.25 -12.42 -29.35
C ALA A 77 -25.36 -11.83 -27.92
N LYS A 78 -26.20 -10.81 -27.71
CA LYS A 78 -26.52 -10.25 -26.39
C LYS A 78 -27.19 -11.25 -25.45
N LYS A 79 -28.07 -12.10 -25.98
CA LYS A 79 -28.70 -13.16 -25.16
C LYS A 79 -27.66 -14.20 -24.72
N VAL A 80 -26.78 -14.61 -25.65
CA VAL A 80 -25.66 -15.51 -25.34
C VAL A 80 -24.71 -14.85 -24.34
N GLU A 81 -24.35 -13.59 -24.54
CA GLU A 81 -23.51 -12.83 -23.60
C GLU A 81 -24.10 -12.79 -22.19
N ALA A 82 -25.41 -12.61 -22.06
CA ALA A 82 -26.09 -12.59 -20.75
C ALA A 82 -25.98 -13.95 -20.03
N ASN A 83 -26.22 -15.05 -20.75
CA ASN A 83 -26.06 -16.40 -20.22
C ASN A 83 -24.60 -16.70 -19.85
N ASN A 84 -23.66 -16.36 -20.74
CA ASN A 84 -22.24 -16.56 -20.50
C ASN A 84 -21.75 -15.74 -19.29
N LYS A 85 -22.26 -14.53 -19.07
CA LYS A 85 -21.94 -13.72 -17.88
C LYS A 85 -22.34 -14.40 -16.57
N GLU A 86 -23.49 -15.05 -16.54
CA GLU A 86 -23.91 -15.80 -15.34
C GLU A 86 -23.05 -17.06 -15.13
N GLU A 87 -22.69 -17.74 -16.21
CA GLU A 87 -21.79 -18.91 -16.13
C GLU A 87 -20.39 -18.51 -15.70
N ILE A 88 -19.84 -17.43 -16.28
CA ILE A 88 -18.55 -16.87 -15.86
C ILE A 88 -18.55 -16.50 -14.37
N LYS A 89 -19.61 -15.89 -13.84
CA LYS A 89 -19.72 -15.59 -12.41
C LYS A 89 -19.68 -16.86 -11.55
N LYS A 90 -20.34 -17.92 -11.96
CA LYS A 90 -20.32 -19.20 -11.26
C LYS A 90 -18.93 -19.83 -11.27
N LEU A 91 -18.25 -19.85 -12.43
CA LEU A 91 -16.89 -20.36 -12.57
C LEU A 91 -15.88 -19.57 -11.73
N ILE A 92 -16.01 -18.23 -11.69
CA ILE A 92 -15.16 -17.39 -10.85
C ILE A 92 -15.42 -17.70 -9.35
N ALA A 93 -16.67 -17.82 -8.93
CA ALA A 93 -17.00 -18.13 -7.55
C ALA A 93 -16.47 -19.51 -7.13
N GLU A 94 -16.57 -20.52 -7.99
CA GLU A 94 -16.03 -21.85 -7.79
C GLU A 94 -14.50 -21.82 -7.64
N ALA A 95 -13.81 -21.09 -8.52
CA ALA A 95 -12.36 -20.94 -8.46
C ALA A 95 -11.90 -20.17 -7.22
N GLU A 96 -12.61 -19.12 -6.81
CA GLU A 96 -12.31 -18.39 -5.57
C GLU A 96 -12.53 -19.24 -4.32
N ASP A 97 -13.57 -20.07 -4.29
CA ASP A 97 -13.82 -21.01 -3.19
C ASP A 97 -12.72 -22.08 -3.12
N TYR A 98 -12.30 -22.62 -4.26
CA TYR A 98 -11.15 -23.51 -4.35
C TYR A 98 -9.86 -22.86 -3.81
N LEU A 99 -9.55 -21.63 -4.27
CA LEU A 99 -8.40 -20.87 -3.79
C LEU A 99 -8.51 -20.55 -2.28
N ALA A 100 -9.71 -20.28 -1.77
CA ALA A 100 -9.91 -20.03 -0.35
C ALA A 100 -9.60 -21.27 0.51
N LYS A 101 -9.95 -22.46 0.01
CA LYS A 101 -9.77 -23.73 0.73
C LYS A 101 -8.34 -24.26 0.63
N HIS A 102 -7.76 -24.24 -0.56
CA HIS A 102 -6.49 -24.91 -0.86
C HIS A 102 -5.30 -23.99 -0.79
N TYR A 103 -5.36 -22.78 -1.38
CA TYR A 103 -4.20 -21.89 -1.48
C TYR A 103 -3.58 -21.58 -0.11
N LYS A 104 -4.41 -21.26 0.87
CA LYS A 104 -3.92 -20.89 2.20
C LYS A 104 -3.24 -22.07 2.90
N LYS A 105 -3.90 -23.24 2.91
CA LYS A 105 -3.48 -24.40 3.68
C LYS A 105 -2.32 -25.13 3.00
N ASP A 106 -2.44 -25.36 1.70
CA ASP A 106 -1.56 -26.27 0.98
C ASP A 106 -0.28 -25.56 0.50
N TYR A 107 -0.31 -24.23 0.38
CA TYR A 107 0.82 -23.45 -0.08
C TYR A 107 1.23 -22.31 0.88
N TYR A 108 0.37 -21.31 1.09
CA TYR A 108 0.76 -20.09 1.82
C TYR A 108 1.22 -20.35 3.26
N ASP A 109 0.50 -21.19 4.00
CA ASP A 109 0.86 -21.49 5.39
C ASP A 109 2.18 -22.29 5.47
N VAL A 110 2.47 -23.12 4.48
CA VAL A 110 3.75 -23.85 4.38
C VAL A 110 4.91 -22.87 4.14
N VAL A 111 4.78 -21.98 3.15
CA VAL A 111 5.79 -20.94 2.86
C VAL A 111 5.94 -19.97 4.06
N ASN A 112 4.84 -19.53 4.65
CA ASN A 112 4.88 -18.61 5.78
C ASN A 112 5.55 -19.23 7.03
N ASN A 113 5.37 -20.53 7.26
CA ASN A 113 6.03 -21.23 8.37
C ASN A 113 7.52 -21.43 8.10
N SER A 114 7.92 -21.78 6.88
CA SER A 114 9.32 -21.83 6.50
C SER A 114 10.00 -20.45 6.62
N CYS A 115 9.35 -19.38 6.20
CA CYS A 115 9.84 -18.02 6.39
C CYS A 115 9.98 -17.62 7.87
N LYS A 116 9.05 -18.06 8.75
CA LYS A 116 9.19 -17.84 10.20
C LYS A 116 10.38 -18.58 10.78
N ALA A 117 10.59 -19.83 10.39
CA ALA A 117 11.73 -20.64 10.83
C ALA A 117 13.06 -20.03 10.35
N ALA A 118 13.14 -19.66 9.07
CA ALA A 118 14.30 -18.99 8.49
C ALA A 118 14.61 -17.65 9.18
N LYS A 119 13.59 -16.89 9.54
CA LYS A 119 13.76 -15.65 10.31
C LYS A 119 14.34 -15.90 11.70
N ALA A 120 13.86 -16.92 12.39
CA ALA A 120 14.38 -17.28 13.72
C ALA A 120 15.84 -17.74 13.65
N GLU A 121 16.17 -18.55 12.65
CA GLU A 121 17.53 -19.04 12.42
C GLU A 121 18.49 -17.88 12.07
N GLU A 122 18.10 -16.99 11.15
CA GLU A 122 18.92 -15.84 10.78
C GLU A 122 19.16 -14.88 11.96
N ASN A 123 18.16 -14.64 12.79
CA ASN A 123 18.34 -13.85 14.01
C ASN A 123 19.34 -14.51 14.96
N SER A 124 19.23 -15.84 15.19
CA SER A 124 20.17 -16.59 16.03
C SER A 124 21.59 -16.55 15.46
N ARG A 125 21.72 -16.69 14.15
CA ARG A 125 22.99 -16.60 13.44
C ARG A 125 23.62 -15.21 13.58
N TYR A 126 22.85 -14.15 13.39
CA TYR A 126 23.33 -12.77 13.53
C TYR A 126 23.84 -12.49 14.95
N GLU A 127 23.11 -12.91 15.98
CA GLU A 127 23.57 -12.72 17.37
C GLU A 127 24.86 -13.53 17.68
N LYS A 128 25.02 -14.72 17.11
CA LYS A 128 26.30 -15.48 17.23
C LYS A 128 27.45 -14.74 16.55
N VAL A 129 27.26 -14.32 15.29
CA VAL A 129 28.32 -13.57 14.58
C VAL A 129 28.72 -12.30 15.33
N LYS A 130 27.72 -11.58 15.87
CA LYS A 130 27.98 -10.37 16.67
C LYS A 130 28.72 -10.65 17.97
N ALA A 131 28.39 -11.75 18.63
CA ALA A 131 29.11 -12.18 19.84
C ALA A 131 30.57 -12.60 19.53
N ASP A 132 30.76 -13.35 18.44
CA ASP A 132 32.09 -13.80 18.02
C ASP A 132 32.99 -12.62 17.65
N LEU A 133 32.49 -11.67 16.85
CA LEU A 133 33.22 -10.45 16.51
C LEU A 133 33.61 -9.62 17.72
N LYS A 134 32.73 -9.51 18.71
CA LYS A 134 33.06 -8.81 19.98
C LYS A 134 34.10 -9.57 20.80
N SER A 135 34.02 -10.89 20.88
CA SER A 135 34.97 -11.72 21.62
C SER A 135 36.36 -11.68 20.98
N GLU A 136 36.45 -11.76 19.65
CA GLU A 136 37.71 -11.60 18.91
C GLU A 136 38.33 -10.22 19.16
N HIS A 137 37.51 -9.18 19.11
CA HIS A 137 37.97 -7.82 19.38
C HIS A 137 38.50 -7.64 20.80
N GLN A 138 37.82 -8.22 21.81
CA GLN A 138 38.32 -8.18 23.21
C GLN A 138 39.66 -8.87 23.34
N LYS A 139 39.85 -10.03 22.70
CA LYS A 139 41.14 -10.76 22.71
C LYS A 139 42.25 -9.94 22.04
N LYS A 140 41.94 -9.27 20.92
CA LYS A 140 42.94 -8.42 20.24
C LYS A 140 43.31 -7.20 21.04
N ILE A 141 42.33 -6.48 21.60
CA ILE A 141 42.62 -5.31 22.46
C ILE A 141 43.50 -5.68 23.67
N ALA A 142 43.24 -6.83 24.27
CA ALA A 142 44.05 -7.30 25.41
C ALA A 142 45.54 -7.53 25.05
N SER A 143 45.85 -7.74 23.77
CA SER A 143 47.22 -7.90 23.27
C SER A 143 47.88 -6.60 22.80
N LEU A 144 47.13 -5.52 22.60
CA LEU A 144 47.62 -4.24 22.10
C LEU A 144 47.98 -3.30 23.26
N LYS A 145 49.13 -2.59 23.13
CA LYS A 145 49.60 -1.62 24.11
C LYS A 145 49.55 -0.17 23.61
N ASP A 146 49.44 0.03 22.30
CA ASP A 146 49.43 1.36 21.70
C ASP A 146 47.98 1.90 21.57
N ALA A 147 47.81 3.15 21.95
CA ALA A 147 46.49 3.83 21.88
C ALA A 147 45.97 4.05 20.44
N GLU A 148 46.88 4.23 19.46
CA GLU A 148 46.52 4.37 18.07
C GLU A 148 46.06 3.05 17.45
N GLU A 149 46.73 1.95 17.74
CA GLU A 149 46.36 0.60 17.34
C GLU A 149 44.99 0.19 17.91
N ILE A 150 44.72 0.54 19.18
CA ILE A 150 43.42 0.31 19.82
C ILE A 150 42.30 1.10 19.11
N LYS A 151 42.56 2.32 18.70
CA LYS A 151 41.58 3.12 17.92
C LYS A 151 41.30 2.50 16.53
N ALA A 152 42.38 2.06 15.85
CA ALA A 152 42.26 1.40 14.55
C ALA A 152 41.44 0.09 14.66
N GLU A 153 41.69 -0.75 15.69
CA GLU A 153 40.94 -1.99 15.86
C GLU A 153 39.48 -1.75 16.24
N LYS A 154 39.15 -0.70 16.99
CA LYS A 154 37.76 -0.27 17.24
C LYS A 154 37.05 0.11 15.94
N TYR A 155 37.76 0.79 15.04
CA TYR A 155 37.19 1.14 13.72
C TYR A 155 36.96 -0.11 12.85
N VAL A 156 37.89 -1.06 12.87
CA VAL A 156 37.74 -2.35 12.18
C VAL A 156 36.56 -3.13 12.73
N LEU A 157 36.37 -3.19 14.04
CA LEU A 157 35.19 -3.83 14.65
C LEU A 157 33.89 -3.16 14.18
N LYS A 158 33.86 -1.82 14.19
CA LYS A 158 32.67 -1.07 13.74
C LYS A 158 32.29 -1.42 12.31
N ASN A 159 33.27 -1.49 11.40
CA ASN A 159 33.04 -1.87 10.02
C ASN A 159 32.55 -3.31 9.89
N LYS A 160 33.18 -4.27 10.56
CA LYS A 160 32.75 -5.68 10.56
C LYS A 160 31.33 -5.87 11.12
N LEU A 161 30.96 -5.13 12.17
CA LEU A 161 29.62 -5.14 12.71
C LEU A 161 28.59 -4.53 11.74
N PHE A 162 28.98 -3.47 11.05
CA PHE A 162 28.15 -2.86 10.00
C PHE A 162 27.93 -3.82 8.83
N ASP A 163 28.98 -4.48 8.34
CA ASP A 163 28.88 -5.48 7.26
C ASP A 163 27.98 -6.66 7.66
N ALA A 164 28.15 -7.14 8.89
CA ALA A 164 27.32 -8.22 9.44
C ALA A 164 25.84 -7.78 9.56
N GLN A 165 25.59 -6.53 9.95
CA GLN A 165 24.26 -5.97 10.02
C GLN A 165 23.63 -5.85 8.62
N MET A 166 24.36 -5.34 7.64
CA MET A 166 23.87 -5.22 6.26
C MET A 166 23.55 -6.58 5.65
N ALA A 167 24.39 -7.59 5.88
CA ALA A 167 24.13 -8.95 5.44
C ALA A 167 22.89 -9.55 6.11
N HIS A 168 22.69 -9.29 7.41
CA HIS A 168 21.49 -9.70 8.12
C HIS A 168 20.22 -9.01 7.56
N GLU A 169 20.26 -7.69 7.38
CA GLU A 169 19.14 -6.92 6.83
C GLU A 169 18.77 -7.40 5.42
N SER A 170 19.75 -7.68 4.56
CA SER A 170 19.52 -8.23 3.23
C SER A 170 18.75 -9.55 3.26
N ARG A 171 19.19 -10.49 4.10
CA ARG A 171 18.52 -11.79 4.26
C ARG A 171 17.13 -11.68 4.87
N MET A 172 16.96 -10.79 5.83
CA MET A 172 15.66 -10.49 6.42
C MET A 172 14.70 -9.91 5.38
N GLN A 173 15.23 -9.11 4.45
CA GLN A 173 14.44 -8.58 3.34
C GLN A 173 14.06 -9.69 2.36
N GLU A 174 14.97 -10.58 1.96
CA GLU A 174 14.68 -11.73 1.10
C GLU A 174 13.56 -12.62 1.67
N ILE A 175 13.61 -12.92 2.98
CA ILE A 175 12.56 -13.69 3.67
C ILE A 175 11.22 -12.96 3.63
N LYS A 176 11.25 -11.64 3.82
CA LYS A 176 10.06 -10.78 3.77
C LYS A 176 9.45 -10.71 2.37
N ASP A 177 10.31 -10.59 1.35
CA ASP A 177 9.92 -10.54 -0.05
C ASP A 177 9.23 -11.84 -0.45
N ARG A 178 9.83 -12.97 -0.13
CA ARG A 178 9.26 -14.29 -0.45
C ARG A 178 7.89 -14.51 0.16
N ARG A 179 7.73 -14.13 1.44
CA ARG A 179 6.41 -14.20 2.09
C ARG A 179 5.39 -13.28 1.41
N HIS A 180 5.81 -12.09 1.01
CA HIS A 180 4.96 -11.13 0.31
C HIS A 180 4.56 -11.63 -1.07
N GLU A 181 5.50 -12.18 -1.83
CA GLU A 181 5.26 -12.80 -3.13
C GLU A 181 4.26 -13.95 -3.02
N ALA A 182 4.46 -14.85 -2.05
CA ALA A 182 3.52 -15.93 -1.79
C ALA A 182 2.11 -15.43 -1.44
N PHE A 183 1.98 -14.31 -0.75
CA PHE A 183 0.68 -13.69 -0.50
C PHE A 183 0.07 -13.09 -1.77
N MET A 184 0.87 -12.37 -2.55
CA MET A 184 0.40 -11.67 -3.76
C MET A 184 0.07 -12.62 -4.90
N HIS A 185 0.70 -13.79 -4.98
CA HIS A 185 0.44 -14.79 -6.01
C HIS A 185 -1.05 -15.22 -6.05
N LYS A 186 -1.70 -15.37 -4.87
CA LYS A 186 -3.15 -15.60 -4.81
C LYS A 186 -3.95 -14.53 -5.56
N TYR A 187 -3.57 -13.28 -5.37
CA TYR A 187 -4.29 -12.17 -6.00
C TYR A 187 -3.97 -12.06 -7.49
N HIS A 188 -2.79 -12.50 -7.89
CA HIS A 188 -2.47 -12.65 -9.30
C HIS A 188 -3.39 -13.70 -9.96
N LEU A 189 -3.60 -14.85 -9.34
CA LEU A 189 -4.54 -15.86 -9.83
C LEU A 189 -5.98 -15.34 -9.90
N ILE A 190 -6.42 -14.59 -8.88
CA ILE A 190 -7.75 -13.96 -8.88
C ILE A 190 -7.86 -12.90 -10.01
N ASP A 191 -6.78 -12.16 -10.27
CA ASP A 191 -6.73 -11.16 -11.34
C ASP A 191 -6.91 -11.79 -12.72
N LEU A 192 -6.24 -12.89 -13.00
CA LEU A 192 -6.41 -13.66 -14.23
C LEU A 192 -7.88 -14.05 -14.46
N LEU A 193 -8.60 -14.45 -13.41
CA LEU A 193 -10.01 -14.83 -13.50
C LEU A 193 -10.95 -13.63 -13.67
N ARG A 194 -10.71 -12.54 -12.94
CA ARG A 194 -11.61 -11.36 -12.84
C ARG A 194 -11.26 -10.21 -13.77
N THR A 195 -10.10 -10.22 -14.43
CA THR A 195 -9.62 -9.10 -15.27
C THR A 195 -9.61 -7.78 -14.46
N SER A 196 -8.83 -7.76 -13.39
CA SER A 196 -8.60 -6.60 -12.49
C SER A 196 -9.83 -6.09 -11.73
N LYS A 197 -10.94 -6.83 -11.70
CA LYS A 197 -12.16 -6.45 -10.97
C LYS A 197 -12.20 -7.10 -9.58
N PHE A 198 -11.33 -6.66 -8.70
CA PHE A 198 -11.30 -7.13 -7.31
C PHE A 198 -12.51 -6.65 -6.51
N THR A 199 -12.95 -7.49 -5.58
CA THR A 199 -13.95 -7.11 -4.57
C THR A 199 -13.34 -6.17 -3.52
N PHE A 200 -14.17 -5.38 -2.85
CA PHE A 200 -13.72 -4.46 -1.80
C PHE A 200 -12.88 -5.14 -0.69
N PRO A 201 -13.28 -6.32 -0.16
CA PRO A 201 -12.46 -7.05 0.81
C PRO A 201 -11.09 -7.47 0.27
N GLN A 202 -11.04 -7.91 -1.00
CA GLN A 202 -9.79 -8.30 -1.66
C GLN A 202 -8.84 -7.10 -1.82
N GLN A 203 -9.34 -5.95 -2.28
CA GLN A 203 -8.56 -4.72 -2.39
C GLN A 203 -8.04 -4.25 -1.03
N ARG A 204 -8.89 -4.33 0.01
CA ARG A 204 -8.48 -3.96 1.37
C ARG A 204 -7.37 -4.88 1.90
N ALA A 205 -7.47 -6.17 1.66
CA ALA A 205 -6.46 -7.14 2.08
C ALA A 205 -5.11 -6.91 1.37
N GLN A 206 -5.13 -6.65 0.05
CA GLN A 206 -3.93 -6.29 -0.70
C GLN A 206 -3.29 -4.99 -0.20
N LYS A 207 -4.09 -3.95 0.01
CA LYS A 207 -3.58 -2.66 0.53
C LYS A 207 -2.97 -2.81 1.92
N LEU A 208 -3.59 -3.61 2.79
CA LEU A 208 -3.08 -3.86 4.13
C LEU A 208 -1.75 -4.61 4.09
N GLU A 209 -1.63 -5.65 3.27
CA GLU A 209 -0.38 -6.40 3.15
C GLU A 209 0.73 -5.56 2.49
N ASN A 210 0.42 -4.80 1.45
CA ASN A 210 1.36 -3.87 0.84
C ASN A 210 1.84 -2.81 1.85
N TYR A 211 0.93 -2.29 2.67
CA TYR A 211 1.31 -1.36 3.74
C TYR A 211 2.23 -2.03 4.77
N ARG A 212 1.91 -3.25 5.22
CA ARG A 212 2.77 -4.01 6.15
C ARG A 212 4.12 -4.36 5.55
N TYR A 213 4.14 -4.69 4.28
CA TYR A 213 5.37 -4.98 3.54
C TYR A 213 6.26 -3.74 3.40
N SER A 214 5.70 -2.61 2.98
CA SER A 214 6.44 -1.35 2.78
C SER A 214 6.71 -0.58 4.07
N PHE A 215 6.10 -0.99 5.21
CA PHE A 215 6.24 -0.26 6.47
C PHE A 215 7.67 -0.32 7.01
N ASN A 216 8.29 0.85 7.09
CA ASN A 216 9.59 1.06 7.72
C ASN A 216 9.42 2.09 8.85
N LEU A 217 9.71 1.65 10.09
CA LEU A 217 9.53 2.48 11.28
C LEU A 217 10.37 3.76 11.21
N SER A 218 11.61 3.67 10.72
CA SER A 218 12.50 4.84 10.61
C SER A 218 11.94 5.88 9.63
N GLN A 219 11.47 5.43 8.47
CA GLN A 219 10.84 6.32 7.48
C GLN A 219 9.52 6.89 7.99
N PHE A 220 8.73 6.09 8.71
CA PHE A 220 7.49 6.54 9.33
C PHE A 220 7.76 7.63 10.37
N LEU A 221 8.73 7.42 11.27
CA LEU A 221 9.13 8.40 12.28
C LEU A 221 9.68 9.67 11.62
N TYR A 222 10.51 9.53 10.57
CA TYR A 222 11.07 10.67 9.87
C TYR A 222 9.99 11.50 9.17
N LYS A 223 9.08 10.84 8.46
CA LYS A 223 7.98 11.49 7.74
C LYS A 223 6.94 12.13 8.67
N ASN A 224 6.65 11.48 9.80
CA ASN A 224 5.61 11.92 10.73
C ASN A 224 6.17 12.49 12.04
N GLY A 225 7.48 12.69 12.14
CA GLY A 225 8.15 13.10 13.38
C GLY A 225 7.56 14.33 14.01
N LEU A 226 7.25 15.37 13.21
CA LEU A 226 6.61 16.58 13.69
C LEU A 226 5.24 16.31 14.36
N TYR A 227 4.41 15.50 13.73
CA TYR A 227 3.09 15.15 14.29
C TYR A 227 3.20 14.31 15.56
N ILE A 228 4.17 13.39 15.60
CA ILE A 228 4.44 12.56 16.79
C ILE A 228 4.88 13.44 17.96
N VAL A 229 5.78 14.40 17.73
CA VAL A 229 6.22 15.36 18.77
C VAL A 229 5.05 16.19 19.27
N ILE A 230 4.20 16.72 18.38
CA ILE A 230 3.00 17.48 18.76
C ILE A 230 2.07 16.64 19.63
N ILE A 231 1.80 15.39 19.26
CA ILE A 231 0.96 14.47 20.02
C ILE A 231 1.57 14.19 21.40
N LEU A 232 2.89 13.94 21.48
CA LEU A 232 3.58 13.71 22.75
C LEU A 232 3.50 14.93 23.68
N ILE A 233 3.73 16.13 23.13
CA ILE A 233 3.56 17.38 23.90
C ILE A 233 2.11 17.54 24.39
N PHE A 234 1.13 17.24 23.54
CA PHE A 234 -0.28 17.32 23.92
C PHE A 234 -0.62 16.33 25.05
N ILE A 235 -0.14 15.08 24.96
CA ILE A 235 -0.32 14.08 26.01
C ILE A 235 0.35 14.54 27.32
N ALA A 236 1.57 15.07 27.25
CA ALA A 236 2.27 15.60 28.40
C ALA A 236 1.48 16.74 29.06
N LEU A 237 0.93 17.67 28.29
CA LEU A 237 0.08 18.75 28.79
C LEU A 237 -1.22 18.23 29.45
N CYS A 238 -1.83 17.18 28.87
CA CYS A 238 -3.01 16.54 29.46
C CYS A 238 -2.72 15.91 30.83
N ILE A 239 -1.49 15.45 31.06
CA ILE A 239 -1.08 14.87 32.37
C ILE A 239 -0.67 15.97 33.37
N ILE A 240 0.11 16.96 32.91
CA ILE A 240 0.67 18.00 33.78
C ILE A 240 -0.41 18.98 34.24
N THR A 241 -1.36 19.36 33.38
CA THR A 241 -2.37 20.38 33.69
C THR A 241 -3.24 20.03 34.90
N PRO A 242 -3.76 18.81 35.08
CA PRO A 242 -4.52 18.43 36.25
C PRO A 242 -3.65 18.46 37.53
N ILE A 243 -2.39 18.12 37.45
CA ILE A 243 -1.46 18.06 38.58
C ILE A 243 -1.13 19.48 39.09
N VAL A 244 -0.91 20.42 38.18
CA VAL A 244 -0.45 21.78 38.51
C VAL A 244 -1.61 22.73 38.81
N LYS A 245 -2.73 22.60 38.09
CA LYS A 245 -3.85 23.55 38.17
C LYS A 245 -5.18 22.97 38.66
N ASN A 246 -5.24 21.70 39.03
CA ASN A 246 -6.47 21.00 39.41
C ASN A 246 -7.62 21.15 38.38
N THR A 247 -7.32 21.39 37.11
CA THR A 247 -8.27 21.57 36.02
C THR A 247 -7.98 20.56 34.91
N GLN A 248 -9.02 19.96 34.35
CA GLN A 248 -8.87 19.02 33.25
C GLN A 248 -8.78 19.75 31.90
N LEU A 249 -7.77 19.45 31.13
CA LEU A 249 -7.56 20.00 29.76
C LEU A 249 -8.66 19.55 28.81
N LEU A 250 -9.10 18.31 28.92
CA LEU A 250 -10.08 17.66 28.05
C LEU A 250 -11.53 17.82 28.53
N THR A 251 -11.92 19.00 28.96
CA THR A 251 -13.32 19.33 29.19
C THR A 251 -13.97 19.87 27.93
N VAL A 252 -15.27 19.57 27.71
CA VAL A 252 -16.00 20.03 26.51
C VAL A 252 -15.90 21.55 26.36
N THR A 253 -16.04 22.31 27.47
CA THR A 253 -15.90 23.77 27.47
C THR A 253 -14.52 24.21 26.99
N ASN A 254 -13.47 23.55 27.46
CA ASN A 254 -12.11 23.92 27.09
C ASN A 254 -11.78 23.54 25.61
N ILE A 255 -12.30 22.43 25.16
CA ILE A 255 -12.19 22.03 23.73
C ILE A 255 -12.89 23.05 22.83
N LEU A 256 -14.09 23.48 23.18
CA LEU A 256 -14.80 24.51 22.42
C LEU A 256 -14.07 25.85 22.43
N ASN A 257 -13.49 26.26 23.57
CA ASN A 257 -12.66 27.47 23.66
C ASN A 257 -11.41 27.37 22.77
N ILE A 258 -10.75 26.24 22.77
CA ILE A 258 -9.59 25.99 21.88
C ILE A 258 -9.99 26.08 20.40
N LEU A 259 -11.12 25.45 20.03
CA LEU A 259 -11.64 25.51 18.67
C LEU A 259 -12.04 26.92 18.25
N GLN A 260 -12.68 27.66 19.14
CA GLN A 260 -13.04 29.05 18.88
C GLN A 260 -11.82 29.94 18.67
N GLN A 261 -10.77 29.78 19.49
CA GLN A 261 -9.52 30.53 19.34
C GLN A 261 -8.68 30.06 18.12
N ALA A 262 -8.74 28.78 17.76
CA ALA A 262 -8.04 28.24 16.64
C ALA A 262 -8.70 28.57 15.28
N SER A 263 -10.02 28.72 15.27
CA SER A 263 -10.82 28.91 14.04
C SER A 263 -10.29 30.03 13.12
N PRO A 264 -10.10 31.29 13.59
CA PRO A 264 -9.58 32.34 12.71
C PRO A 264 -8.19 32.06 12.15
N ARG A 265 -7.34 31.43 12.98
CA ARG A 265 -5.97 31.05 12.58
C ARG A 265 -5.95 29.92 11.54
N MET A 266 -6.90 28.99 11.64
CA MET A 266 -7.05 27.90 10.65
C MET A 266 -7.43 28.43 9.28
N PHE A 267 -8.32 29.41 9.18
CA PHE A 267 -8.66 30.05 7.90
C PHE A 267 -7.46 30.76 7.27
N LEU A 268 -6.67 31.49 8.09
CA LEU A 268 -5.44 32.11 7.63
C LEU A 268 -4.40 31.09 7.15
N ALA A 269 -4.21 30.01 7.92
CA ALA A 269 -3.29 28.95 7.56
C ALA A 269 -3.70 28.24 6.25
N LEU A 270 -5.01 28.05 6.03
CA LEU A 270 -5.53 27.44 4.81
C LEU A 270 -5.26 28.36 3.58
N GLY A 271 -5.44 29.67 3.72
CA GLY A 271 -5.13 30.63 2.67
C GLY A 271 -3.65 30.65 2.31
N VAL A 272 -2.78 30.65 3.33
CA VAL A 272 -1.32 30.61 3.13
C VAL A 272 -0.86 29.27 2.53
N ALA A 273 -1.45 28.16 2.95
CA ALA A 273 -1.13 26.83 2.39
C ALA A 273 -1.41 26.76 0.89
N GLY A 274 -2.50 27.36 0.40
CA GLY A 274 -2.79 27.49 -1.01
C GLY A 274 -1.73 28.26 -1.78
N LEU A 275 -1.25 29.37 -1.22
CA LEU A 275 -0.18 30.19 -1.81
C LEU A 275 1.17 29.45 -1.85
N ILE A 276 1.51 28.71 -0.78
CA ILE A 276 2.75 27.90 -0.74
C ILE A 276 2.71 26.79 -1.80
N LEU A 277 1.57 26.14 -2.00
CA LEU A 277 1.40 25.11 -3.04
C LEU A 277 1.58 25.67 -4.47
N LEU A 278 1.26 26.94 -4.67
CA LEU A 278 1.46 27.66 -5.93
C LEU A 278 2.85 28.29 -6.05
N THR A 279 3.80 27.91 -5.17
CA THR A 279 5.17 28.47 -5.12
C THR A 279 5.23 29.99 -4.90
N GLY A 280 4.14 30.58 -4.41
CA GLY A 280 4.07 31.99 -4.03
C GLY A 280 4.34 32.16 -2.54
N THR A 281 5.26 33.08 -2.19
CA THR A 281 5.44 33.53 -0.81
C THR A 281 4.73 34.86 -0.62
N ASP A 282 3.64 34.89 0.12
CA ASP A 282 2.98 36.13 0.49
C ASP A 282 3.43 36.58 1.89
N LEU A 283 4.32 37.56 1.91
CA LEU A 283 4.78 38.19 3.16
C LEU A 283 3.77 39.21 3.71
N SER A 284 2.68 39.46 3.00
CA SER A 284 1.70 40.49 3.34
C SER A 284 0.62 40.00 4.34
N VAL A 285 0.54 38.67 4.62
CA VAL A 285 -0.51 38.07 5.47
C VAL A 285 -0.60 38.77 6.83
N GLY A 286 0.53 39.06 7.47
CA GLY A 286 0.56 39.75 8.75
C GLY A 286 -0.01 41.20 8.66
N ARG A 287 0.26 41.90 7.56
CA ARG A 287 -0.26 43.26 7.31
C ARG A 287 -1.76 43.23 7.03
N MET A 288 -2.25 42.24 6.28
CA MET A 288 -3.67 42.08 5.97
C MET A 288 -4.48 41.76 7.24
N VAL A 289 -3.96 40.92 8.12
CA VAL A 289 -4.58 40.65 9.42
C VAL A 289 -4.61 41.89 10.28
N GLY A 290 -3.50 42.64 10.36
CA GLY A 290 -3.44 43.90 11.12
C GLY A 290 -4.43 44.94 10.58
N MET A 291 -4.51 45.09 9.24
CA MET A 291 -5.45 46.03 8.64
C MET A 291 -6.92 45.61 8.88
N GLY A 292 -7.21 44.31 8.81
CA GLY A 292 -8.54 43.77 9.10
C GLY A 292 -8.95 44.03 10.59
N MET A 293 -8.02 43.81 11.52
CA MET A 293 -8.29 44.11 12.94
C MET A 293 -8.55 45.59 13.19
N VAL A 294 -7.72 46.49 12.61
CA VAL A 294 -7.91 47.96 12.78
C VAL A 294 -9.25 48.39 12.18
N THR A 295 -9.57 47.91 10.97
CA THR A 295 -10.84 48.25 10.30
C THR A 295 -12.03 47.75 11.09
N ALA A 296 -12.00 46.52 11.60
CA ALA A 296 -13.06 45.96 12.42
C ALA A 296 -13.25 46.77 13.73
N THR A 297 -12.15 47.17 14.39
CA THR A 297 -12.18 47.98 15.62
C THR A 297 -12.77 49.37 15.35
N ILE A 298 -12.43 50.00 14.23
CA ILE A 298 -12.99 51.30 13.83
C ILE A 298 -14.50 51.20 13.59
N ILE A 299 -14.93 50.15 12.84
CA ILE A 299 -16.35 49.94 12.55
C ILE A 299 -17.14 49.68 13.84
N MET A 300 -16.62 48.84 14.73
CA MET A 300 -17.27 48.52 16.01
C MET A 300 -17.33 49.76 16.92
N HIS A 301 -16.25 50.54 16.95
CA HIS A 301 -16.20 51.74 17.78
C HIS A 301 -17.19 52.81 17.27
N ASN A 302 -17.23 53.02 15.96
CA ASN A 302 -18.18 53.98 15.37
C ASN A 302 -19.63 53.49 15.43
N GLY A 303 -19.87 52.17 15.32
CA GLY A 303 -21.20 51.56 15.49
C GLY A 303 -21.76 51.68 16.90
N ILE A 304 -20.90 51.66 17.92
CA ILE A 304 -21.32 51.85 19.31
C ILE A 304 -21.66 53.32 19.60
N ASN A 305 -21.03 54.28 18.88
CA ASN A 305 -21.27 55.71 19.09
C ASN A 305 -22.46 56.29 18.26
N THR A 306 -23.07 55.50 17.39
CA THR A 306 -24.22 55.89 16.54
C THR A 306 -25.53 55.26 16.98
N GLY A 307 -25.56 54.53 18.11
CA GLY A 307 -26.74 53.89 18.67
C GLY A 307 -27.29 54.63 19.90
#